data_ed15cab31a07d4513c4570fe89fffef8
#
_entry.id   ed15cab31a07d4513c4570fe89fffef8
#
_cell.length_a   1.000
_cell.length_b   1.000
_cell.length_c   1.000
_cell.angle_alpha   90.00
_cell.angle_beta   90.00
_cell.angle_gamma   90.00
#
_symmetry.space_group_name_H-M   'P 1'
#
loop_
_entity.id
_entity.type
_entity.pdbx_description
1 polymer ?
#
loop_
_entity_poly.entity_id
_entity_poly.type
_entity_poly.pdbx_seq_one_letter_code
_entity_poly.pdbx_strand_id
1 'polypeptide(L)'
;MDAAAWSDKVPLFETAKGKDNTLGFTIGTPQIGRVSIKRETDGSAKLNENIRYAGFLASGYAAEEKDAAANETALYVYEMLGKEVGTGEKRGQAAGKPGDQLAKIVVKGGVGGLSTPTLLDTDFDGVVDFAFAGDRGGNMYRFDLRAASPKDWTAVKIFSGSPNKPITSAPAVSRKGTKEYVVIFGTGSEIYQSDLSNTETQSIYGIFQKLDQAPKDLAADKTNQDVAEQNLRKQTITEVEQSYNDGNNQPRTSKALYLSNEKIEETHKGWFINLGSGERVSIKPTMILRTAIVTIRKYTSDGGKTIGKEEAEKDLCMPVSNNKSTVTSTTFLGINADNGGALNSRSARFTPDIFKRELSGFGTQYANGLTQEGIVSFTFIDPNKRTDDPVTADGDSGETGTDKELGLGSGTPNNRCFSGKEGDQRSLLLNNAQSLEVKGRICGLQRISWRELFF
;
A
#
# COMPACT_ATOMS: atom_id res chain seq x y z
N MET A 1 11.38 -11.16 35.64
CA MET A 1 10.71 -9.96 35.12
C MET A 1 9.62 -9.57 36.08
N ASP A 2 9.71 -8.37 36.61
CA ASP A 2 8.80 -7.89 37.63
C ASP A 2 7.43 -7.56 36.96
N ALA A 3 6.37 -8.24 37.37
CA ALA A 3 5.02 -8.07 36.83
C ALA A 3 4.51 -6.62 37.05
N ALA A 4 4.98 -5.93 38.08
CA ALA A 4 4.65 -4.52 38.34
C ALA A 4 5.19 -3.56 37.25
N ALA A 5 6.29 -3.93 36.57
CA ALA A 5 6.86 -3.12 35.51
C ALA A 5 6.05 -3.17 34.18
N TRP A 6 5.09 -4.09 34.05
CA TRP A 6 4.22 -4.23 32.90
C TRP A 6 2.88 -3.53 33.04
N SER A 7 2.40 -3.34 34.28
CA SER A 7 1.08 -2.73 34.54
C SER A 7 0.99 -1.26 34.10
N ASP A 8 2.11 -0.55 34.04
CA ASP A 8 2.16 0.87 33.66
C ASP A 8 2.41 1.09 32.17
N LYS A 9 2.54 0.03 31.38
CA LYS A 9 2.98 0.13 29.97
C LYS A 9 2.01 -0.40 28.95
N VAL A 10 0.96 -1.12 29.30
CA VAL A 10 0.00 -1.71 28.36
C VAL A 10 -1.36 -1.91 29.05
N PRO A 11 -2.48 -1.47 28.43
CA PRO A 11 -2.56 -0.73 27.17
C PRO A 11 -2.17 0.75 27.35
N LEU A 12 -1.67 1.38 26.27
CA LEU A 12 -1.36 2.82 26.28
C LEU A 12 -2.64 3.65 26.50
N PHE A 13 -3.71 3.25 25.84
CA PHE A 13 -5.04 3.81 25.98
C PHE A 13 -6.09 2.88 25.34
N GLU A 14 -7.35 3.11 25.70
CA GLU A 14 -8.52 2.53 25.04
C GLU A 14 -9.40 3.65 24.50
N THR A 15 -10.03 3.41 23.35
CA THR A 15 -11.06 4.29 22.79
C THR A 15 -12.39 3.56 22.73
N ALA A 16 -13.41 4.15 23.34
CA ALA A 16 -14.76 3.59 23.36
C ALA A 16 -15.66 4.25 22.29
N LYS A 17 -16.63 3.49 21.78
CA LYS A 17 -17.70 4.09 20.95
C LYS A 17 -18.46 5.13 21.72
N GLY A 18 -18.77 6.25 21.09
CA GLY A 18 -19.51 7.36 21.65
C GLY A 18 -19.96 8.32 20.58
N LYS A 19 -20.50 9.47 20.99
CA LYS A 19 -21.01 10.49 20.05
C LYS A 19 -19.95 10.94 19.04
N ASP A 20 -18.70 11.02 19.47
CA ASP A 20 -17.57 11.51 18.64
C ASP A 20 -16.69 10.39 18.11
N ASN A 21 -16.98 9.14 18.46
CA ASN A 21 -16.27 7.95 18.04
C ASN A 21 -17.24 6.92 17.46
N THR A 22 -17.35 6.90 16.12
CA THR A 22 -18.22 6.02 15.35
C THR A 22 -17.42 4.90 14.68
N LEU A 23 -16.28 4.49 15.25
CA LEU A 23 -15.47 3.39 14.75
C LEU A 23 -16.31 2.12 14.57
N GLY A 24 -16.19 1.52 13.40
CA GLY A 24 -16.70 0.19 13.09
C GLY A 24 -15.68 -0.89 13.46
N PHE A 25 -15.77 -2.03 12.80
CA PHE A 25 -14.76 -3.09 12.91
C PHE A 25 -13.53 -2.73 12.08
N THR A 26 -12.43 -2.48 12.76
CA THR A 26 -11.15 -2.13 12.13
C THR A 26 -10.41 -3.41 11.77
N ILE A 27 -10.63 -3.91 10.56
CA ILE A 27 -9.91 -5.10 10.03
C ILE A 27 -8.49 -4.72 9.60
N GLY A 28 -8.27 -3.43 9.32
CA GLY A 28 -7.00 -2.90 8.87
C GLY A 28 -5.95 -2.77 9.98
N THR A 29 -4.72 -2.52 9.56
CA THR A 29 -3.58 -2.28 10.47
C THR A 29 -3.51 -0.79 10.81
N PRO A 30 -3.55 -0.40 12.09
CA PRO A 30 -3.27 0.98 12.49
C PRO A 30 -1.87 1.39 11.99
N GLN A 31 -1.77 2.62 11.50
CA GLN A 31 -0.48 3.19 11.10
C GLN A 31 0.00 4.15 12.17
N ILE A 32 1.30 4.18 12.40
CA ILE A 32 1.93 5.10 13.36
C ILE A 32 2.85 6.03 12.59
N GLY A 33 2.76 7.32 12.89
CA GLY A 33 3.60 8.34 12.28
C GLY A 33 3.77 9.55 13.19
N ARG A 34 4.65 10.46 12.79
CA ARG A 34 4.76 11.77 13.44
C ARG A 34 3.88 12.78 12.71
N VAL A 35 3.20 13.63 13.43
CA VAL A 35 2.42 14.73 12.88
C VAL A 35 2.84 16.05 13.48
N SER A 36 2.72 17.14 12.74
CA SER A 36 2.87 18.49 13.29
C SER A 36 1.48 19.06 13.57
N ILE A 37 1.26 19.49 14.82
CA ILE A 37 0.01 20.15 15.22
C ILE A 37 0.01 21.67 14.92
N LYS A 38 1.13 22.20 14.44
CA LYS A 38 1.26 23.56 13.91
C LYS A 38 2.14 23.55 12.68
N ARG A 39 1.63 24.13 11.59
CA ARG A 39 2.39 24.26 10.36
C ARG A 39 2.40 25.71 9.88
N GLU A 40 3.32 26.05 9.00
CA GLU A 40 3.34 27.31 8.28
C GLU A 40 2.25 27.32 7.19
N THR A 41 2.01 28.47 6.60
CA THR A 41 0.97 28.64 5.57
C THR A 41 1.27 27.91 4.27
N ASP A 42 2.53 27.64 3.97
CA ASP A 42 2.97 26.82 2.84
C ASP A 42 2.84 25.31 3.09
N GLY A 43 2.52 24.92 4.34
CA GLY A 43 2.35 23.54 4.74
C GLY A 43 3.59 22.91 5.36
N SER A 44 4.72 23.62 5.45
CA SER A 44 5.93 23.11 6.10
C SER A 44 5.71 22.89 7.59
N ALA A 45 6.29 21.81 8.14
CA ALA A 45 6.12 21.47 9.55
C ALA A 45 6.93 22.41 10.45
N LYS A 46 6.29 22.92 11.51
CA LYS A 46 7.00 23.52 12.65
C LYS A 46 7.54 22.39 13.49
N LEU A 47 8.81 22.10 13.29
CA LEU A 47 9.51 21.06 14.04
C LEU A 47 9.64 21.42 15.52
N ASN A 48 10.17 20.51 16.31
CA ASN A 48 10.42 20.60 17.74
C ASN A 48 9.16 20.44 18.61
N GLU A 49 8.65 21.50 19.23
CA GLU A 49 7.59 21.42 20.23
C GLU A 49 6.18 21.12 19.70
N ASN A 50 6.01 21.07 18.38
CA ASN A 50 4.72 20.84 17.76
C ASN A 50 4.54 19.42 17.17
N ILE A 51 5.57 18.58 17.28
CA ILE A 51 5.54 17.23 16.74
C ILE A 51 4.94 16.26 17.75
N ARG A 52 4.05 15.39 17.29
CA ARG A 52 3.38 14.34 18.07
C ARG A 52 3.57 12.99 17.39
N TYR A 53 3.68 11.94 18.19
CA TYR A 53 3.49 10.59 17.71
C TYR A 53 1.99 10.31 17.63
N ALA A 54 1.51 9.94 16.46
CA ALA A 54 0.10 9.74 16.20
C ALA A 54 -0.20 8.35 15.65
N GLY A 55 -1.29 7.76 16.12
CA GLY A 55 -1.90 6.56 15.57
C GLY A 55 -3.02 6.94 14.62
N PHE A 56 -2.98 6.39 13.41
CA PHE A 56 -3.97 6.60 12.36
C PHE A 56 -4.86 5.37 12.25
N LEU A 57 -6.14 5.54 12.47
CA LEU A 57 -7.15 4.50 12.37
C LEU A 57 -8.18 4.88 11.33
N ALA A 58 -8.45 3.97 10.40
CA ALA A 58 -9.60 4.09 9.53
C ALA A 58 -10.89 3.79 10.30
N SER A 59 -12.02 4.38 9.88
CA SER A 59 -13.33 4.17 10.52
C SER A 59 -13.77 2.71 10.56
N GLY A 60 -13.15 1.84 9.74
CA GLY A 60 -13.47 0.42 9.70
C GLY A 60 -14.83 0.16 9.03
N TYR A 61 -15.40 -1.02 9.28
CA TYR A 61 -16.55 -1.54 8.56
C TYR A 61 -17.70 -1.85 9.53
N ALA A 62 -18.94 -1.87 9.01
CA ALA A 62 -20.09 -2.31 9.78
C ALA A 62 -20.00 -3.82 10.09
N ALA A 63 -20.64 -4.28 11.16
CA ALA A 63 -20.70 -5.69 11.51
C ALA A 63 -21.44 -6.53 10.46
N GLU A 64 -22.50 -5.95 9.90
CA GLU A 64 -23.33 -6.58 8.90
C GLU A 64 -23.36 -5.75 7.62
N GLU A 65 -23.41 -6.41 6.49
CA GLU A 65 -23.39 -5.76 5.17
C GLU A 65 -24.55 -4.78 4.97
N LYS A 66 -25.74 -5.10 5.49
CA LYS A 66 -26.91 -4.23 5.41
C LYS A 66 -26.69 -2.85 6.05
N ASP A 67 -25.77 -2.76 7.02
CA ASP A 67 -25.46 -1.53 7.76
C ASP A 67 -24.25 -0.80 7.18
N ALA A 68 -23.63 -1.35 6.12
CA ALA A 68 -22.40 -0.82 5.54
C ALA A 68 -22.55 0.63 5.05
N ALA A 69 -23.67 0.97 4.44
CA ALA A 69 -23.93 2.32 3.93
C ALA A 69 -24.13 3.38 5.05
N ALA A 70 -24.55 2.95 6.24
CA ALA A 70 -24.72 3.82 7.40
C ALA A 70 -23.40 4.04 8.17
N ASN A 71 -22.36 3.26 7.87
CA ASN A 71 -21.06 3.41 8.51
C ASN A 71 -20.34 4.65 7.99
N GLU A 72 -19.81 5.46 8.90
CA GLU A 72 -19.12 6.70 8.55
C GLU A 72 -17.78 6.42 7.87
N THR A 73 -17.45 7.16 6.83
CA THR A 73 -16.12 7.14 6.20
C THR A 73 -15.28 8.23 6.83
N ALA A 74 -14.35 7.87 7.69
CA ALA A 74 -13.51 8.83 8.42
C ALA A 74 -12.11 8.27 8.74
N LEU A 75 -11.14 9.17 8.83
CA LEU A 75 -9.81 8.89 9.37
C LEU A 75 -9.69 9.50 10.75
N TYR A 76 -9.37 8.67 11.73
CA TYR A 76 -9.12 9.07 13.12
C TYR A 76 -7.62 9.17 13.35
N VAL A 77 -7.20 10.22 14.05
CA VAL A 77 -5.82 10.45 14.43
C VAL A 77 -5.75 10.66 15.94
N TYR A 78 -5.03 9.78 16.63
CA TYR A 78 -4.91 9.79 18.09
C TYR A 78 -3.49 10.07 18.53
N GLU A 79 -3.34 10.85 19.61
CA GLU A 79 -2.10 11.02 20.32
C GLU A 79 -1.63 9.69 20.95
N MET A 80 -0.39 9.28 20.68
CA MET A 80 0.10 7.99 21.14
C MET A 80 0.85 8.08 22.48
N LEU A 81 1.65 9.12 22.66
CA LEU A 81 2.55 9.21 23.81
C LEU A 81 2.19 10.31 24.80
N GLY A 82 1.36 11.26 24.43
CA GLY A 82 1.06 12.44 25.23
C GLY A 82 2.27 13.35 25.46
N LYS A 83 3.30 13.25 24.62
CA LYS A 83 4.56 13.99 24.73
C LYS A 83 4.98 14.56 23.40
N GLU A 84 5.62 15.70 23.46
CA GLU A 84 6.25 16.29 22.29
C GLU A 84 7.49 15.51 21.87
N VAL A 85 7.67 15.39 20.57
CA VAL A 85 8.91 14.92 19.97
C VAL A 85 9.77 16.14 19.72
N GLY A 86 10.37 16.67 20.77
CA GLY A 86 11.21 17.86 20.69
C GLY A 86 12.70 17.54 20.76
N THR A 87 13.50 18.56 20.57
CA THR A 87 14.96 18.55 20.83
C THR A 87 15.29 19.43 22.04
N GLY A 88 16.42 19.16 22.68
CA GLY A 88 16.89 19.93 23.82
C GLY A 88 16.05 19.75 25.08
N GLU A 89 15.94 20.81 25.87
CA GLU A 89 15.27 20.79 27.18
C GLU A 89 13.77 20.50 27.12
N LYS A 90 13.12 20.74 25.99
CA LYS A 90 11.69 20.49 25.80
C LYS A 90 11.37 19.08 25.33
N ARG A 91 12.37 18.27 25.07
CA ARG A 91 12.18 16.90 24.62
C ARG A 91 11.45 16.07 25.67
N GLY A 92 10.33 15.47 25.28
CA GLY A 92 9.56 14.59 26.15
C GLY A 92 8.69 15.31 27.18
N GLN A 93 8.48 16.63 27.08
CA GLN A 93 7.50 17.34 27.90
C GLN A 93 6.08 16.88 27.56
N ALA A 94 5.22 16.78 28.55
CA ALA A 94 3.84 16.41 28.36
C ALA A 94 3.08 17.53 27.61
N ALA A 95 2.42 17.18 26.52
CA ALA A 95 1.68 18.11 25.68
C ALA A 95 0.24 17.69 25.41
N GLY A 96 -0.14 16.51 25.86
CA GLY A 96 -1.46 15.90 25.74
C GLY A 96 -1.48 14.62 26.53
N LYS A 97 -2.50 13.80 26.35
CA LYS A 97 -2.62 12.47 26.96
C LYS A 97 -2.61 11.41 25.87
N PRO A 98 -2.01 10.23 26.11
CA PRO A 98 -2.20 9.10 25.24
C PRO A 98 -3.69 8.84 25.03
N GLY A 99 -4.12 8.66 23.76
CA GLY A 99 -5.52 8.47 23.41
C GLY A 99 -6.32 9.74 23.16
N ASP A 100 -5.77 10.93 23.38
CA ASP A 100 -6.43 12.17 22.96
C ASP A 100 -6.64 12.16 21.46
N GLN A 101 -7.86 12.43 21.01
CA GLN A 101 -8.18 12.52 19.58
C GLN A 101 -7.68 13.86 19.02
N LEU A 102 -6.59 13.82 18.25
CA LEU A 102 -6.04 15.00 17.58
C LEU A 102 -6.96 15.47 16.45
N ALA A 103 -7.52 14.52 15.69
CA ALA A 103 -8.45 14.81 14.61
C ALA A 103 -9.37 13.62 14.30
N LYS A 104 -10.56 13.94 13.82
CA LYS A 104 -11.47 13.06 13.11
C LYS A 104 -11.77 13.72 11.77
N ILE A 105 -11.23 13.17 10.68
CA ILE A 105 -11.37 13.73 9.35
C ILE A 105 -12.46 12.95 8.62
N VAL A 106 -13.67 13.52 8.59
CA VAL A 106 -14.83 12.89 7.95
C VAL A 106 -14.80 13.17 6.45
N VAL A 107 -15.00 12.11 5.67
CA VAL A 107 -15.14 12.22 4.22
C VAL A 107 -16.56 12.62 3.88
N LYS A 108 -16.72 13.81 3.32
CA LYS A 108 -18.03 14.28 2.88
C LYS A 108 -18.51 13.44 1.70
N GLY A 109 -19.68 12.80 1.86
CA GLY A 109 -20.26 11.93 0.84
C GLY A 109 -19.55 10.57 0.70
N GLY A 110 -18.84 10.13 1.72
CA GLY A 110 -18.33 8.77 1.82
C GLY A 110 -19.46 7.74 1.93
N VAL A 111 -19.22 6.53 1.45
CA VAL A 111 -20.24 5.48 1.28
C VAL A 111 -20.07 4.32 2.27
N GLY A 112 -19.44 4.57 3.40
CA GLY A 112 -19.20 3.60 4.45
C GLY A 112 -17.88 2.85 4.33
N GLY A 113 -17.28 2.67 5.47
CA GLY A 113 -15.99 2.00 5.63
C GLY A 113 -14.82 2.78 5.03
N LEU A 114 -13.71 2.77 5.71
CA LEU A 114 -12.44 3.27 5.19
C LEU A 114 -11.41 2.16 5.34
N SER A 115 -10.61 1.93 4.31
CA SER A 115 -9.51 0.96 4.34
C SER A 115 -8.32 1.49 5.15
N THR A 116 -7.36 0.62 5.44
CA THR A 116 -6.10 1.01 6.08
C THR A 116 -5.44 2.17 5.33
N PRO A 117 -5.08 3.27 6.03
CA PRO A 117 -4.41 4.39 5.38
C PRO A 117 -2.96 4.06 5.05
N THR A 118 -2.44 4.65 3.98
CA THR A 118 -1.00 4.71 3.70
C THR A 118 -0.54 6.15 3.91
N LEU A 119 0.45 6.31 4.76
CA LEU A 119 1.01 7.60 5.13
C LEU A 119 2.13 8.01 4.16
N LEU A 120 2.27 9.30 3.90
CA LEU A 120 3.28 9.87 3.03
C LEU A 120 3.87 11.14 3.64
N ASP A 121 5.19 11.15 3.72
CA ASP A 121 6.03 12.30 3.99
C ASP A 121 6.65 12.72 2.65
N THR A 122 6.40 13.94 2.20
CA THR A 122 6.77 14.40 0.85
C THR A 122 8.09 15.12 0.79
N ASP A 123 8.54 15.71 1.88
CA ASP A 123 9.78 16.48 2.00
C ASP A 123 10.85 15.79 2.84
N PHE A 124 10.52 14.61 3.42
CA PHE A 124 11.41 13.77 4.21
C PHE A 124 11.90 14.40 5.52
N ASP A 125 11.09 15.28 6.10
CA ASP A 125 11.36 15.83 7.43
C ASP A 125 10.96 14.87 8.56
N GLY A 126 10.40 13.71 8.20
CA GLY A 126 9.93 12.67 9.10
C GLY A 126 8.55 12.96 9.70
N VAL A 127 7.81 13.92 9.17
CA VAL A 127 6.45 14.27 9.56
C VAL A 127 5.49 13.91 8.43
N VAL A 128 4.40 13.25 8.75
CA VAL A 128 3.38 12.85 7.78
C VAL A 128 2.67 14.06 7.21
N ASP A 129 2.70 14.20 5.90
CA ASP A 129 2.02 15.24 5.14
C ASP A 129 0.65 14.81 4.65
N PHE A 130 0.57 13.57 4.17
CA PHE A 130 -0.63 13.02 3.56
C PHE A 130 -0.92 11.62 4.05
N ALA A 131 -2.20 11.25 4.00
CA ALA A 131 -2.63 9.87 4.06
C ALA A 131 -3.54 9.56 2.88
N PHE A 132 -3.56 8.29 2.44
CA PHE A 132 -4.42 7.81 1.37
C PHE A 132 -5.16 6.57 1.83
N ALA A 133 -6.48 6.52 1.59
CA ALA A 133 -7.29 5.35 1.88
C ALA A 133 -8.52 5.31 0.98
N GLY A 134 -9.02 4.11 0.69
CA GLY A 134 -10.21 3.89 -0.12
C GLY A 134 -11.42 3.47 0.71
N ASP A 135 -12.60 3.49 0.10
CA ASP A 135 -13.86 3.07 0.73
C ASP A 135 -14.55 1.93 -0.02
N ARG A 136 -15.67 1.44 0.55
CA ARG A 136 -16.49 0.41 -0.09
C ARG A 136 -17.27 0.91 -1.32
N GLY A 137 -17.36 2.21 -1.51
CA GLY A 137 -17.90 2.82 -2.73
C GLY A 137 -16.92 2.78 -3.92
N GLY A 138 -15.71 2.25 -3.72
CA GLY A 138 -14.67 2.22 -4.74
C GLY A 138 -13.97 3.57 -4.91
N ASN A 139 -14.16 4.50 -4.00
CA ASN A 139 -13.53 5.81 -4.04
C ASN A 139 -12.17 5.78 -3.34
N MET A 140 -11.22 6.57 -3.83
CA MET A 140 -9.93 6.80 -3.18
C MET A 140 -9.84 8.24 -2.69
N TYR A 141 -9.37 8.41 -1.47
CA TYR A 141 -9.27 9.71 -0.81
C TYR A 141 -7.82 10.05 -0.48
N ARG A 142 -7.52 11.35 -0.54
CA ARG A 142 -6.33 11.97 -0.02
C ARG A 142 -6.70 12.81 1.20
N PHE A 143 -6.04 12.57 2.31
CA PHE A 143 -6.13 13.37 3.52
C PHE A 143 -4.91 14.29 3.57
N ASP A 144 -5.11 15.60 3.60
CA ASP A 144 -4.03 16.60 3.72
C ASP A 144 -3.90 17.01 5.18
N LEU A 145 -2.75 16.69 5.77
CA LEU A 145 -2.42 16.91 7.18
C LEU A 145 -1.48 18.12 7.35
N ARG A 146 -1.33 18.92 6.33
CA ARG A 146 -0.41 20.07 6.29
C ARG A 146 -1.06 21.40 6.68
N ALA A 147 -2.34 21.41 6.99
CA ALA A 147 -2.98 22.63 7.48
C ALA A 147 -2.39 23.10 8.82
N ALA A 148 -2.57 24.37 9.12
CA ALA A 148 -1.98 25.03 10.29
C ALA A 148 -2.37 24.39 11.63
N SER A 149 -3.50 23.67 11.68
CA SER A 149 -4.00 22.98 12.88
C SER A 149 -4.68 21.66 12.47
N PRO A 150 -4.65 20.62 13.32
CA PRO A 150 -5.35 19.36 13.08
C PRO A 150 -6.86 19.50 12.81
N LYS A 151 -7.48 20.56 13.30
CA LYS A 151 -8.91 20.87 13.06
C LYS A 151 -9.21 21.25 11.62
N ASP A 152 -8.17 21.71 10.90
CA ASP A 152 -8.26 22.20 9.53
C ASP A 152 -7.78 21.13 8.52
N TRP A 153 -7.41 19.95 8.97
CA TRP A 153 -7.06 18.83 8.10
C TRP A 153 -8.27 18.41 7.27
N THR A 154 -8.04 18.09 6.01
CA THR A 154 -9.10 17.88 5.04
C THR A 154 -8.98 16.54 4.33
N ALA A 155 -10.11 16.04 3.84
CA ALA A 155 -10.19 14.89 2.95
C ALA A 155 -10.72 15.34 1.58
N VAL A 156 -10.09 14.85 0.52
CA VAL A 156 -10.49 15.10 -0.87
C VAL A 156 -10.56 13.78 -1.61
N LYS A 157 -11.63 13.56 -2.37
CA LYS A 157 -11.77 12.41 -3.24
C LYS A 157 -10.88 12.61 -4.48
N ILE A 158 -9.91 11.73 -4.68
CA ILE A 158 -9.00 11.77 -5.83
C ILE A 158 -9.42 10.83 -6.96
N PHE A 159 -10.21 9.81 -6.65
CA PHE A 159 -10.76 8.88 -7.64
C PHE A 159 -12.21 8.54 -7.28
N SER A 160 -13.08 8.58 -8.27
CA SER A 160 -14.49 8.21 -8.17
C SER A 160 -14.70 6.86 -8.83
N GLY A 161 -14.92 5.84 -8.03
CA GLY A 161 -15.16 4.47 -8.47
C GLY A 161 -16.62 4.05 -8.43
N SER A 162 -16.85 2.79 -8.17
CA SER A 162 -18.17 2.16 -8.11
C SER A 162 -18.26 1.23 -6.90
N PRO A 163 -19.43 1.12 -6.25
CA PRO A 163 -19.65 0.15 -5.16
C PRO A 163 -19.41 -1.31 -5.57
N ASN A 164 -19.52 -1.62 -6.86
CA ASN A 164 -19.18 -2.95 -7.39
C ASN A 164 -17.68 -3.22 -7.43
N LYS A 165 -16.86 -2.18 -7.25
CA LYS A 165 -15.39 -2.23 -7.20
C LYS A 165 -14.88 -1.63 -5.88
N PRO A 166 -15.22 -2.22 -4.71
CA PRO A 166 -14.84 -1.68 -3.40
C PRO A 166 -13.33 -1.67 -3.22
N ILE A 167 -12.80 -0.70 -2.47
CA ILE A 167 -11.39 -0.61 -2.11
C ILE A 167 -11.26 -0.92 -0.63
N THR A 168 -10.76 -2.11 -0.31
CA THR A 168 -10.68 -2.61 1.08
C THR A 168 -9.24 -2.79 1.56
N SER A 169 -8.26 -2.76 0.66
CA SER A 169 -6.84 -2.80 1.00
C SER A 169 -6.22 -1.41 1.01
N ALA A 170 -5.12 -1.26 1.77
CA ALA A 170 -4.34 -0.04 1.75
C ALA A 170 -3.75 0.20 0.34
N PRO A 171 -3.71 1.45 -0.16
CA PRO A 171 -2.99 1.76 -1.38
C PRO A 171 -1.46 1.71 -1.16
N ALA A 172 -0.70 1.59 -2.23
CA ALA A 172 0.72 1.90 -2.26
C ALA A 172 0.93 3.27 -2.92
N VAL A 173 1.98 3.98 -2.52
CA VAL A 173 2.34 5.26 -3.12
C VAL A 173 3.75 5.17 -3.69
N SER A 174 3.91 5.56 -4.94
CA SER A 174 5.21 5.60 -5.63
C SER A 174 5.51 7.01 -6.10
N ARG A 175 6.75 7.44 -5.97
CA ARG A 175 7.20 8.72 -6.52
C ARG A 175 7.49 8.56 -8.02
N LYS A 176 6.78 9.31 -8.85
CA LYS A 176 6.95 9.29 -10.32
C LYS A 176 7.99 10.30 -10.79
N GLY A 177 8.00 11.47 -10.17
CA GLY A 177 8.92 12.58 -10.47
C GLY A 177 9.37 13.29 -9.21
N THR A 178 9.80 14.52 -9.35
CA THR A 178 10.26 15.32 -8.20
C THR A 178 9.13 15.63 -7.23
N LYS A 179 7.93 15.90 -7.75
CA LYS A 179 6.74 16.34 -6.99
C LYS A 179 5.46 15.63 -7.40
N GLU A 180 5.59 14.60 -8.21
CA GLU A 180 4.47 13.79 -8.71
C GLU A 180 4.54 12.38 -8.16
N TYR A 181 3.41 11.88 -7.73
CA TYR A 181 3.23 10.57 -7.10
C TYR A 181 2.17 9.77 -7.85
N VAL A 182 2.25 8.46 -7.74
CA VAL A 182 1.22 7.53 -8.20
C VAL A 182 0.66 6.81 -6.99
N VAL A 183 -0.64 6.92 -6.79
CA VAL A 183 -1.38 6.17 -5.78
C VAL A 183 -1.92 4.91 -6.44
N ILE A 184 -1.40 3.75 -6.02
CA ILE A 184 -1.67 2.44 -6.65
C ILE A 184 -2.51 1.61 -5.71
N PHE A 185 -3.64 1.11 -6.19
CA PHE A 185 -4.55 0.29 -5.41
C PHE A 185 -5.32 -0.68 -6.32
N GLY A 186 -5.80 -1.75 -5.72
CA GLY A 186 -6.70 -2.66 -6.39
C GLY A 186 -8.08 -2.60 -5.79
N THR A 187 -9.05 -3.18 -6.47
CA THR A 187 -10.42 -3.32 -6.01
C THR A 187 -10.78 -4.77 -5.71
N GLY A 188 -11.79 -4.94 -4.91
CA GLY A 188 -12.31 -6.20 -4.40
C GLY A 188 -12.43 -6.20 -2.89
N SER A 189 -13.24 -7.09 -2.37
CA SER A 189 -13.50 -7.22 -0.94
C SER A 189 -13.54 -8.68 -0.52
N GLU A 190 -13.14 -8.93 0.71
CA GLU A 190 -13.22 -10.22 1.41
C GLU A 190 -13.76 -10.01 2.83
N ILE A 191 -14.61 -8.99 3.04
CA ILE A 191 -15.09 -8.58 4.36
C ILE A 191 -16.39 -9.30 4.70
N TYR A 192 -17.31 -9.39 3.74
CA TYR A 192 -18.61 -10.03 3.93
C TYR A 192 -18.70 -11.33 3.12
N GLN A 193 -19.59 -12.23 3.56
CA GLN A 193 -19.81 -13.51 2.88
C GLN A 193 -20.22 -13.34 1.40
N SER A 194 -21.01 -12.32 1.09
CA SER A 194 -21.43 -11.97 -0.28
C SER A 194 -20.25 -11.59 -1.19
N ASP A 195 -19.19 -11.00 -0.63
CA ASP A 195 -18.01 -10.62 -1.39
C ASP A 195 -17.37 -11.83 -2.09
N LEU A 196 -17.43 -13.01 -1.47
CA LEU A 196 -16.80 -14.22 -2.01
C LEU A 196 -17.45 -14.73 -3.31
N SER A 197 -18.74 -14.44 -3.50
CA SER A 197 -19.50 -14.80 -4.71
C SER A 197 -19.53 -13.68 -5.75
N ASN A 198 -18.92 -12.54 -5.48
CA ASN A 198 -18.88 -11.43 -6.41
C ASN A 198 -18.00 -11.75 -7.61
N THR A 199 -18.59 -11.78 -8.83
CA THR A 199 -17.93 -12.03 -10.11
C THR A 199 -17.72 -10.78 -10.95
N GLU A 200 -18.09 -9.61 -10.43
CA GLU A 200 -17.87 -8.32 -11.10
C GLU A 200 -16.38 -8.09 -11.40
N THR A 201 -16.12 -7.49 -12.54
CA THR A 201 -14.75 -7.22 -12.98
C THR A 201 -14.09 -6.22 -12.03
N GLN A 202 -13.11 -6.68 -11.27
CA GLN A 202 -12.27 -5.82 -10.44
C GLN A 202 -11.12 -5.23 -11.26
N SER A 203 -10.43 -4.26 -10.69
CA SER A 203 -9.37 -3.53 -11.41
C SER A 203 -8.23 -3.13 -10.48
N ILE A 204 -7.08 -2.86 -11.10
CA ILE A 204 -5.95 -2.19 -10.47
C ILE A 204 -5.83 -0.80 -11.07
N TYR A 205 -5.64 0.20 -10.24
CA TYR A 205 -5.55 1.60 -10.62
C TYR A 205 -4.23 2.22 -10.17
N GLY A 206 -3.74 3.19 -10.93
CA GLY A 206 -2.67 4.10 -10.53
C GLY A 206 -3.08 5.52 -10.84
N ILE A 207 -3.31 6.35 -9.82
CA ILE A 207 -3.80 7.72 -9.96
C ILE A 207 -2.65 8.71 -9.72
N PHE A 208 -2.44 9.62 -10.65
CA PHE A 208 -1.38 10.63 -10.55
C PHE A 208 -1.80 11.76 -9.63
N GLN A 209 -0.88 12.17 -8.76
CA GLN A 209 -1.09 13.25 -7.81
C GLN A 209 0.12 14.18 -7.81
N LYS A 210 -0.10 15.49 -7.98
CA LYS A 210 0.90 16.56 -7.75
C LYS A 210 0.64 17.12 -6.36
N LEU A 211 1.64 17.07 -5.48
CA LEU A 211 1.47 17.36 -4.05
C LEU A 211 2.33 18.54 -3.56
N ASP A 212 2.86 19.34 -4.47
CA ASP A 212 3.78 20.44 -4.19
C ASP A 212 3.11 21.79 -3.91
N GLN A 213 1.79 21.84 -4.01
CA GLN A 213 1.04 23.07 -3.75
C GLN A 213 0.81 23.26 -2.26
N ALA A 214 0.68 24.52 -1.81
CA ALA A 214 0.25 24.81 -0.45
C ALA A 214 -1.14 24.19 -0.15
N PRO A 215 -1.46 23.87 1.11
CA PRO A 215 -2.70 23.13 1.45
C PRO A 215 -3.98 23.76 0.88
N LYS A 216 -4.09 25.09 0.95
CA LYS A 216 -5.26 25.83 0.44
C LYS A 216 -5.38 25.73 -1.08
N ASP A 217 -4.27 25.84 -1.79
CA ASP A 217 -4.23 25.80 -3.25
C ASP A 217 -4.48 24.36 -3.74
N LEU A 218 -3.89 23.37 -3.08
CA LEU A 218 -4.12 21.97 -3.38
C LEU A 218 -5.58 21.54 -3.14
N ALA A 219 -6.24 22.08 -2.12
CA ALA A 219 -7.65 21.84 -1.86
C ALA A 219 -8.55 22.47 -2.93
N ALA A 220 -8.14 23.60 -3.50
CA ALA A 220 -8.85 24.30 -4.57
C ALA A 220 -8.61 23.69 -5.96
N ASP A 221 -7.49 23.00 -6.17
CA ASP A 221 -7.13 22.39 -7.46
C ASP A 221 -8.04 21.19 -7.77
N LYS A 222 -8.91 21.34 -8.78
CA LYS A 222 -9.83 20.30 -9.24
C LYS A 222 -9.24 19.38 -10.31
N THR A 223 -8.06 19.64 -10.81
CA THR A 223 -7.48 18.89 -11.94
C THR A 223 -7.13 17.44 -11.59
N ASN A 224 -6.87 17.17 -10.31
CA ASN A 224 -6.50 15.86 -9.77
C ASN A 224 -7.46 15.38 -8.67
N GLN A 225 -8.73 15.81 -8.75
CA GLN A 225 -9.83 15.38 -7.89
C GLN A 225 -10.92 14.72 -8.72
N ASP A 226 -11.69 13.82 -8.11
CA ASP A 226 -12.82 13.12 -8.72
C ASP A 226 -12.48 12.47 -10.09
N VAL A 227 -11.26 11.97 -10.24
CA VAL A 227 -10.81 11.30 -11.46
C VAL A 227 -11.69 10.06 -11.69
N ALA A 228 -12.25 9.92 -12.88
CA ALA A 228 -13.04 8.76 -13.28
C ALA A 228 -12.21 7.81 -14.17
N GLU A 229 -12.62 6.55 -14.28
CA GLU A 229 -11.90 5.51 -15.07
C GLU A 229 -11.67 5.93 -16.51
N GLN A 230 -12.61 6.66 -17.14
CA GLN A 230 -12.48 7.18 -18.50
C GLN A 230 -11.34 8.18 -18.72
N ASN A 231 -10.82 8.76 -17.62
CA ASN A 231 -9.67 9.68 -17.66
C ASN A 231 -8.32 8.94 -17.55
N LEU A 232 -8.35 7.61 -17.48
CA LEU A 232 -7.19 6.78 -17.27
C LEU A 232 -6.78 6.03 -18.53
N ARG A 233 -5.48 5.75 -18.66
CA ARG A 233 -4.98 4.87 -19.70
C ARG A 233 -5.20 3.42 -19.34
N LYS A 234 -5.90 2.68 -20.19
CA LYS A 234 -6.08 1.24 -20.02
C LYS A 234 -4.82 0.48 -20.42
N GLN A 235 -4.39 -0.44 -19.57
CA GLN A 235 -3.44 -1.49 -19.86
C GLN A 235 -4.16 -2.85 -19.87
N THR A 236 -3.61 -3.83 -20.55
CA THR A 236 -4.22 -5.15 -20.70
C THR A 236 -3.28 -6.26 -20.25
N ILE A 237 -3.84 -7.33 -19.68
CA ILE A 237 -3.12 -8.54 -19.33
C ILE A 237 -3.29 -9.56 -20.47
N THR A 238 -2.19 -10.20 -20.85
CA THR A 238 -2.19 -11.38 -21.73
C THR A 238 -1.61 -12.55 -20.94
N GLU A 239 -2.38 -13.63 -20.79
CA GLU A 239 -1.90 -14.87 -20.18
C GLU A 239 -1.36 -15.79 -21.27
N VAL A 240 -0.21 -16.40 -21.00
CA VAL A 240 0.43 -17.39 -21.88
C VAL A 240 0.84 -18.59 -21.02
N GLU A 241 0.39 -19.77 -21.40
CA GLU A 241 0.90 -20.99 -20.79
C GLU A 241 2.30 -21.28 -21.32
N GLN A 242 3.25 -21.44 -20.39
CA GLN A 242 4.65 -21.73 -20.69
C GLN A 242 5.10 -22.97 -19.93
N SER A 243 5.68 -23.91 -20.64
CA SER A 243 6.29 -25.09 -20.04
C SER A 243 7.74 -24.81 -19.72
N TYR A 244 8.22 -25.32 -18.59
CA TYR A 244 9.60 -25.22 -18.14
C TYR A 244 9.99 -26.46 -17.34
N ASN A 245 11.26 -26.72 -17.19
CA ASN A 245 11.74 -27.74 -16.29
C ASN A 245 12.06 -27.10 -14.94
N ASP A 246 11.61 -27.70 -13.85
CA ASP A 246 11.95 -27.28 -12.50
C ASP A 246 13.40 -27.64 -12.13
N GLY A 247 13.85 -27.26 -10.93
CA GLY A 247 15.21 -27.54 -10.44
C GLY A 247 15.58 -29.04 -10.40
N ASN A 248 14.59 -29.93 -10.48
CA ASN A 248 14.75 -31.38 -10.54
C ASN A 248 14.58 -31.93 -11.96
N ASN A 249 14.61 -31.06 -12.96
CA ASN A 249 14.43 -31.37 -14.39
C ASN A 249 13.08 -32.02 -14.72
N GLN A 250 12.03 -31.76 -13.89
CA GLN A 250 10.68 -32.21 -14.17
C GLN A 250 9.90 -31.17 -14.96
N PRO A 251 9.11 -31.57 -15.97
CA PRO A 251 8.32 -30.64 -16.75
C PRO A 251 7.20 -30.03 -15.90
N ARG A 252 7.11 -28.72 -15.93
CA ARG A 252 6.09 -27.91 -15.25
C ARG A 252 5.47 -26.96 -16.26
N THR A 253 4.22 -26.64 -16.05
CA THR A 253 3.51 -25.60 -16.83
C THR A 253 3.06 -24.51 -15.87
N SER A 254 3.28 -23.26 -16.24
CA SER A 254 2.82 -22.12 -15.47
C SER A 254 2.20 -21.08 -16.40
N LYS A 255 1.24 -20.32 -15.90
CA LYS A 255 0.68 -19.18 -16.58
C LYS A 255 1.56 -17.96 -16.34
N ALA A 256 2.22 -17.50 -17.37
CA ALA A 256 2.97 -16.26 -17.38
C ALA A 256 2.07 -15.12 -17.83
N LEU A 257 2.11 -14.00 -17.13
CA LEU A 257 1.30 -12.82 -17.40
C LEU A 257 2.17 -11.72 -18.03
N TYR A 258 1.69 -11.14 -19.11
CA TYR A 258 2.33 -10.03 -19.82
C TYR A 258 1.39 -8.84 -19.84
N LEU A 259 1.89 -7.67 -19.47
CA LEU A 259 1.17 -6.42 -19.59
C LEU A 259 1.45 -5.73 -20.92
N SER A 260 0.46 -5.05 -21.47
CA SER A 260 0.68 -4.08 -22.54
C SER A 260 1.56 -2.93 -22.04
N ASN A 261 2.01 -2.09 -22.95
CA ASN A 261 2.79 -0.89 -22.62
C ASN A 261 2.25 0.32 -23.37
N GLU A 262 0.94 0.52 -23.26
CA GLU A 262 0.26 1.64 -23.90
C GLU A 262 0.77 2.97 -23.35
N LYS A 263 1.01 3.91 -24.23
CA LYS A 263 1.57 5.21 -23.88
C LYS A 263 0.60 6.04 -23.05
N ILE A 264 1.10 6.63 -21.98
CA ILE A 264 0.38 7.63 -21.19
C ILE A 264 0.48 8.98 -21.90
N GLU A 265 -0.65 9.53 -22.30
CA GLU A 265 -0.75 10.87 -22.85
C GLU A 265 -0.91 11.91 -21.72
N GLU A 266 -0.64 13.18 -21.98
CA GLU A 266 -0.72 14.27 -20.98
C GLU A 266 -2.13 14.46 -20.41
N THR A 267 -3.15 14.08 -21.16
CA THR A 267 -4.54 14.13 -20.74
C THR A 267 -4.92 13.06 -19.72
N HIS A 268 -4.15 11.95 -19.67
CA HIS A 268 -4.43 10.87 -18.75
C HIS A 268 -4.04 11.24 -17.31
N LYS A 269 -4.93 10.98 -16.39
CA LYS A 269 -4.77 11.21 -14.94
C LYS A 269 -4.20 9.99 -14.19
N GLY A 270 -3.81 8.98 -14.94
CA GLY A 270 -3.32 7.72 -14.41
C GLY A 270 -3.53 6.57 -15.39
N TRP A 271 -3.58 5.38 -14.85
CA TRP A 271 -3.75 4.15 -15.61
C TRP A 271 -4.62 3.13 -14.86
N PHE A 272 -5.15 2.14 -15.57
CA PHE A 272 -5.86 1.03 -14.97
C PHE A 272 -5.70 -0.27 -15.73
N ILE A 273 -5.96 -1.38 -15.03
CA ILE A 273 -5.90 -2.75 -15.55
C ILE A 273 -7.16 -3.47 -15.05
N ASN A 274 -7.93 -4.04 -15.96
CA ASN A 274 -9.05 -4.90 -15.58
C ASN A 274 -8.55 -6.32 -15.28
N LEU A 275 -9.09 -6.92 -14.24
CA LEU A 275 -8.82 -8.28 -13.83
C LEU A 275 -9.82 -9.26 -14.46
N GLY A 276 -9.52 -10.55 -14.38
CA GLY A 276 -10.43 -11.61 -14.79
C GLY A 276 -11.61 -11.79 -13.81
N SER A 277 -12.60 -12.55 -14.26
CA SER A 277 -13.78 -12.87 -13.42
C SER A 277 -13.37 -13.61 -12.16
N GLY A 278 -13.90 -13.21 -11.00
CA GLY A 278 -13.59 -13.75 -9.69
C GLY A 278 -12.23 -13.33 -9.11
N GLU A 279 -11.45 -12.58 -9.87
CA GLU A 279 -10.16 -12.03 -9.41
C GLU A 279 -10.35 -10.72 -8.65
N ARG A 280 -9.57 -10.52 -7.59
CA ARG A 280 -9.64 -9.33 -6.73
C ARG A 280 -8.32 -9.03 -6.04
N VAL A 281 -8.18 -7.79 -5.57
CA VAL A 281 -7.03 -7.32 -4.79
C VAL A 281 -7.52 -6.87 -3.42
N SER A 282 -7.24 -7.68 -2.42
CA SER A 282 -7.57 -7.42 -1.01
C SER A 282 -6.32 -7.16 -0.15
N ILE A 283 -5.15 -7.20 -0.76
CA ILE A 283 -3.85 -7.05 -0.10
C ILE A 283 -3.15 -5.80 -0.64
N LYS A 284 -2.51 -5.04 0.25
CA LYS A 284 -1.73 -3.86 -0.11
C LYS A 284 -0.64 -4.20 -1.14
N PRO A 285 -0.53 -3.46 -2.25
CA PRO A 285 0.59 -3.61 -3.18
C PRO A 285 1.93 -3.31 -2.52
N THR A 286 2.96 -4.09 -2.85
CA THR A 286 4.32 -3.89 -2.36
C THR A 286 5.16 -3.17 -3.42
N MET A 287 5.85 -2.09 -3.02
CA MET A 287 6.69 -1.31 -3.93
C MET A 287 8.15 -1.73 -3.85
N ILE A 288 8.74 -2.09 -5.00
CA ILE A 288 10.16 -2.38 -5.13
C ILE A 288 10.68 -1.74 -6.42
N LEU A 289 11.61 -0.80 -6.34
CA LEU A 289 12.24 -0.17 -7.52
C LEU A 289 11.25 0.24 -8.62
N ARG A 290 10.24 1.04 -8.30
CA ARG A 290 9.18 1.47 -9.22
C ARG A 290 8.32 0.35 -9.78
N THR A 291 8.44 -0.85 -9.26
CA THR A 291 7.55 -1.96 -9.53
C THR A 291 6.55 -2.10 -8.40
N ALA A 292 5.28 -2.03 -8.72
CA ALA A 292 4.22 -2.42 -7.80
C ALA A 292 3.99 -3.93 -7.95
N ILE A 293 4.24 -4.69 -6.91
CA ILE A 293 3.89 -6.11 -6.85
C ILE A 293 2.50 -6.21 -6.24
N VAL A 294 1.54 -6.61 -7.05
CA VAL A 294 0.14 -6.75 -6.66
C VAL A 294 -0.19 -8.23 -6.52
N THR A 295 -0.78 -8.59 -5.37
CA THR A 295 -1.31 -9.92 -5.13
C THR A 295 -2.77 -9.96 -5.53
N ILE A 296 -3.10 -10.78 -6.51
CA ILE A 296 -4.45 -11.00 -7.03
C ILE A 296 -4.90 -12.37 -6.57
N ARG A 297 -6.05 -12.45 -5.92
CA ARG A 297 -6.69 -13.71 -5.53
C ARG A 297 -7.87 -13.99 -6.43
N LYS A 298 -7.99 -15.24 -6.86
CA LYS A 298 -9.14 -15.73 -7.62
C LYS A 298 -9.99 -16.61 -6.75
N TYR A 299 -11.27 -16.30 -6.70
CA TYR A 299 -12.28 -17.09 -6.02
C TYR A 299 -13.14 -17.77 -7.07
N THR A 300 -13.45 -19.05 -6.86
CA THR A 300 -14.49 -19.77 -7.57
C THR A 300 -15.55 -20.20 -6.58
N SER A 301 -16.79 -19.93 -6.88
CA SER A 301 -17.91 -20.58 -6.23
C SER A 301 -18.05 -21.97 -6.86
N ASP A 302 -17.46 -22.98 -6.25
CA ASP A 302 -17.82 -24.36 -6.62
C ASP A 302 -19.29 -24.54 -6.28
N GLY A 303 -20.13 -24.68 -7.30
CA GLY A 303 -21.54 -25.02 -7.11
C GLY A 303 -21.66 -26.31 -6.33
N GLY A 304 -21.72 -26.20 -5.00
CA GLY A 304 -22.25 -27.21 -4.11
C GLY A 304 -21.69 -28.61 -4.21
N LYS A 305 -20.38 -28.83 -4.24
CA LYS A 305 -19.86 -30.12 -3.73
C LYS A 305 -19.95 -30.08 -2.22
N THR A 306 -21.05 -30.61 -1.70
CA THR A 306 -21.25 -30.92 -0.30
C THR A 306 -20.10 -31.86 0.14
N ILE A 307 -19.20 -31.34 1.00
CA ILE A 307 -18.38 -32.24 1.81
C ILE A 307 -19.38 -33.05 2.65
N GLY A 308 -19.31 -34.38 2.58
CA GLY A 308 -20.23 -35.23 3.29
C GLY A 308 -20.26 -34.86 4.77
N LYS A 309 -21.43 -35.01 5.42
CA LYS A 309 -21.59 -34.74 6.85
C LYS A 309 -20.52 -35.41 7.73
N GLU A 310 -19.97 -36.51 7.29
CA GLU A 310 -18.91 -37.27 7.99
C GLU A 310 -17.54 -36.58 8.01
N GLU A 311 -17.22 -35.71 7.04
CA GLU A 311 -15.97 -34.94 7.05
C GLU A 311 -16.10 -33.62 7.84
N ALA A 312 -17.31 -33.05 7.91
CA ALA A 312 -17.58 -31.86 8.68
C ALA A 312 -17.62 -32.14 10.20
N GLU A 313 -17.93 -33.36 10.62
CA GLU A 313 -17.92 -33.77 12.04
C GLU A 313 -16.52 -34.00 12.60
N LYS A 314 -15.49 -34.13 11.73
CA LYS A 314 -14.11 -34.38 12.17
C LYS A 314 -13.32 -33.08 12.47
N ASP A 315 -13.80 -31.93 12.05
CA ASP A 315 -13.11 -30.66 12.28
C ASP A 315 -14.08 -29.66 12.91
N LEU A 316 -14.09 -29.64 14.25
CA LEU A 316 -14.92 -28.76 15.08
C LEU A 316 -14.63 -27.25 14.87
N CYS A 317 -13.59 -26.90 14.14
CA CYS A 317 -13.18 -25.51 13.86
C CYS A 317 -13.62 -25.03 12.47
N MET A 318 -14.20 -25.90 11.64
CA MET A 318 -14.71 -25.47 10.34
C MET A 318 -16.17 -25.06 10.41
N PRO A 319 -16.52 -23.81 10.07
CA PRO A 319 -17.92 -23.44 9.95
C PRO A 319 -18.58 -24.27 8.85
N VAL A 320 -19.67 -24.95 9.19
CA VAL A 320 -20.50 -25.68 8.23
C VAL A 320 -21.21 -24.65 7.34
N SER A 321 -20.59 -24.27 6.23
CA SER A 321 -21.17 -23.42 5.21
C SER A 321 -21.50 -24.25 3.97
N ASN A 322 -22.76 -24.23 3.57
CA ASN A 322 -23.24 -24.96 2.38
C ASN A 322 -22.76 -24.34 1.06
N ASN A 323 -22.07 -23.18 1.08
CA ASN A 323 -21.51 -22.51 -0.08
C ASN A 323 -20.03 -22.17 0.22
N LYS A 324 -19.13 -23.08 -0.10
CA LYS A 324 -17.68 -22.81 -0.01
C LYS A 324 -17.20 -22.10 -1.26
N SER A 325 -16.96 -20.81 -1.16
CA SER A 325 -16.06 -20.11 -2.08
C SER A 325 -14.64 -20.38 -1.64
N THR A 326 -13.82 -20.97 -2.49
CA THR A 326 -12.42 -21.26 -2.19
C THR A 326 -11.51 -20.39 -3.06
N VAL A 327 -10.39 -19.93 -2.50
CA VAL A 327 -9.33 -19.35 -3.30
C VAL A 327 -8.72 -20.44 -4.16
N THR A 328 -8.88 -20.33 -5.47
CA THR A 328 -8.35 -21.33 -6.41
C THR A 328 -6.94 -21.01 -6.88
N SER A 329 -6.58 -19.73 -6.91
CA SER A 329 -5.24 -19.32 -7.30
C SER A 329 -4.87 -17.95 -6.74
N THR A 330 -3.59 -17.74 -6.63
CA THR A 330 -2.97 -16.44 -6.30
C THR A 330 -2.03 -16.05 -7.43
N THR A 331 -2.19 -14.85 -7.95
CA THR A 331 -1.31 -14.28 -8.98
C THR A 331 -0.49 -13.15 -8.37
N PHE A 332 0.82 -13.19 -8.58
CA PHE A 332 1.71 -12.06 -8.30
C PHE A 332 1.98 -11.34 -9.61
N LEU A 333 1.59 -10.07 -9.68
CA LEU A 333 1.73 -9.23 -10.86
C LEU A 333 2.63 -8.03 -10.57
N GLY A 334 3.78 -7.95 -11.24
CA GLY A 334 4.68 -6.81 -11.21
C GLY A 334 4.27 -5.79 -12.26
N ILE A 335 3.98 -4.59 -11.83
CA ILE A 335 3.45 -3.51 -12.67
C ILE A 335 4.45 -2.35 -12.62
N ASN A 336 4.77 -1.77 -13.78
CA ASN A 336 5.49 -0.51 -13.80
C ASN A 336 4.61 0.59 -13.17
N ALA A 337 5.03 1.11 -12.03
CA ALA A 337 4.26 2.09 -11.27
C ALA A 337 3.94 3.36 -12.06
N ASP A 338 4.83 3.77 -12.98
CA ASP A 338 4.71 5.03 -13.70
C ASP A 338 3.60 5.00 -14.78
N ASN A 339 3.34 3.83 -15.39
CA ASN A 339 2.39 3.73 -16.51
C ASN A 339 1.44 2.53 -16.47
N GLY A 340 1.53 1.69 -15.45
CA GLY A 340 0.68 0.51 -15.31
C GLY A 340 1.01 -0.64 -16.24
N GLY A 341 2.04 -0.54 -17.06
CA GLY A 341 2.37 -1.47 -18.12
C GLY A 341 3.52 -2.40 -17.81
N ALA A 342 4.13 -2.88 -18.90
CA ALA A 342 5.27 -3.77 -18.88
C ALA A 342 6.45 -3.20 -18.09
N LEU A 343 7.20 -4.10 -17.46
CA LEU A 343 8.40 -3.74 -16.71
C LEU A 343 9.51 -3.30 -17.67
N ASN A 344 10.20 -2.24 -17.32
CA ASN A 344 11.35 -1.74 -18.07
C ASN A 344 12.66 -2.20 -17.40
N SER A 345 13.80 -1.86 -18.01
CA SER A 345 15.13 -2.23 -17.51
C SER A 345 15.49 -1.65 -16.13
N ARG A 346 14.69 -0.71 -15.62
CA ARG A 346 14.87 -0.08 -14.30
C ARG A 346 13.92 -0.62 -13.25
N SER A 347 12.96 -1.44 -13.66
CA SER A 347 11.97 -2.06 -12.79
C SER A 347 12.55 -3.28 -12.09
N ALA A 348 12.08 -3.57 -10.88
CA ALA A 348 12.32 -4.85 -10.24
C ALA A 348 11.48 -5.93 -10.93
N ARG A 349 12.04 -7.12 -11.10
CA ARG A 349 11.40 -8.26 -11.72
C ARG A 349 11.66 -9.51 -10.88
N PHE A 350 10.64 -10.29 -10.65
CA PHE A 350 10.72 -11.53 -9.88
C PHE A 350 10.38 -12.78 -10.69
N THR A 351 9.99 -12.60 -11.96
CA THR A 351 9.70 -13.73 -12.84
C THR A 351 10.98 -14.37 -13.38
N PRO A 352 11.05 -15.72 -13.49
CA PRO A 352 12.18 -16.41 -14.09
C PRO A 352 12.51 -15.92 -15.52
N ASP A 353 13.77 -15.92 -15.89
CA ASP A 353 14.24 -15.44 -17.20
C ASP A 353 13.72 -16.26 -18.39
N ILE A 354 13.30 -17.50 -18.14
CA ILE A 354 12.67 -18.36 -19.14
C ILE A 354 11.30 -17.85 -19.58
N PHE A 355 10.61 -17.09 -18.71
CA PHE A 355 9.29 -16.49 -19.04
C PHE A 355 9.48 -15.18 -19.78
N LYS A 356 9.77 -15.29 -21.05
CA LYS A 356 9.97 -14.17 -21.97
C LYS A 356 9.35 -14.45 -23.33
N ARG A 357 9.04 -13.39 -24.05
CA ARG A 357 8.58 -13.42 -25.43
C ARG A 357 9.29 -12.35 -26.26
N GLU A 358 9.51 -12.64 -27.53
CA GLU A 358 10.04 -11.65 -28.46
C GLU A 358 8.88 -10.88 -29.11
N LEU A 359 8.98 -9.56 -29.04
CA LEU A 359 8.03 -8.67 -29.69
C LEU A 359 8.67 -8.12 -30.95
N SER A 360 8.01 -8.31 -32.12
CA SER A 360 8.50 -7.80 -33.41
C SER A 360 8.73 -6.28 -33.32
N GLY A 361 9.97 -5.84 -33.50
CA GLY A 361 10.36 -4.43 -33.46
C GLY A 361 10.55 -3.83 -32.04
N PHE A 362 10.27 -4.58 -30.98
CA PHE A 362 10.34 -4.08 -29.59
C PHE A 362 11.30 -4.86 -28.69
N GLY A 363 11.89 -5.95 -29.19
CA GLY A 363 12.82 -6.79 -28.44
C GLY A 363 12.15 -7.73 -27.44
N THR A 364 12.91 -8.21 -26.46
CA THR A 364 12.47 -9.18 -25.46
C THR A 364 11.59 -8.54 -24.40
N GLN A 365 10.39 -9.07 -24.21
CA GLN A 365 9.52 -8.76 -23.07
C GLN A 365 9.54 -9.93 -22.08
N TYR A 366 9.91 -9.64 -20.84
CA TYR A 366 9.79 -10.59 -19.73
C TYR A 366 8.39 -10.58 -19.14
N ALA A 367 7.97 -11.72 -18.59
CA ALA A 367 6.67 -11.80 -17.94
C ALA A 367 6.59 -10.83 -16.75
N ASN A 368 5.43 -10.23 -16.60
CA ASN A 368 5.11 -9.34 -15.48
C ASN A 368 4.73 -10.12 -14.22
N GLY A 369 4.19 -11.31 -14.36
CA GLY A 369 3.66 -12.06 -13.23
C GLY A 369 3.51 -13.55 -13.47
N LEU A 370 3.19 -14.25 -12.39
CA LEU A 370 3.01 -15.69 -12.31
C LEU A 370 1.76 -16.00 -11.48
N THR A 371 1.05 -17.05 -11.88
CA THR A 371 -0.07 -17.60 -11.11
C THR A 371 0.37 -18.86 -10.37
N GLN A 372 0.02 -18.94 -9.09
CA GLN A 372 0.23 -20.07 -8.19
C GLN A 372 -1.12 -20.64 -7.78
N GLU A 373 -1.21 -21.94 -7.58
CA GLU A 373 -2.42 -22.59 -7.06
C GLU A 373 -2.62 -22.31 -5.56
N GLY A 374 -3.86 -22.11 -5.16
CA GLY A 374 -4.25 -21.92 -3.76
C GLY A 374 -3.91 -20.53 -3.20
N ILE A 375 -3.91 -20.45 -1.87
CA ILE A 375 -3.59 -19.22 -1.14
C ILE A 375 -2.09 -19.13 -0.94
N VAL A 376 -1.46 -18.24 -1.67
CA VAL A 376 -0.04 -17.96 -1.55
C VAL A 376 0.17 -16.52 -1.11
N SER A 377 1.08 -16.32 -0.16
CA SER A 377 1.57 -15.01 0.27
C SER A 377 3.08 -14.96 0.14
N PHE A 378 3.64 -13.76 0.10
CA PHE A 378 5.08 -13.60 0.05
C PHE A 378 5.58 -12.63 1.12
N THR A 379 6.85 -12.81 1.48
CA THR A 379 7.62 -11.84 2.26
C THR A 379 8.82 -11.42 1.41
N PHE A 380 9.03 -10.11 1.28
CA PHE A 380 10.20 -9.59 0.61
C PHE A 380 11.40 -9.62 1.56
N ILE A 381 12.46 -10.29 1.14
CA ILE A 381 13.73 -10.39 1.88
C ILE A 381 14.78 -9.56 1.15
N ASP A 382 15.33 -8.58 1.87
CA ASP A 382 16.50 -7.81 1.45
C ASP A 382 17.64 -8.13 2.42
N PRO A 383 18.63 -8.95 2.03
CA PRO A 383 19.72 -9.35 2.92
C PRO A 383 20.66 -8.19 3.30
N ASN A 384 20.60 -7.08 2.55
CA ASN A 384 21.35 -5.87 2.89
C ASN A 384 20.71 -5.03 4.00
N LYS A 385 19.48 -5.35 4.39
CA LYS A 385 18.83 -4.72 5.51
C LYS A 385 19.37 -5.35 6.79
N ARG A 386 20.49 -4.84 7.32
CA ARG A 386 20.97 -5.23 8.63
C ARG A 386 19.96 -4.77 9.69
N THR A 387 19.37 -5.74 10.36
CA THR A 387 18.50 -5.51 11.52
C THR A 387 19.28 -5.05 12.74
N ASP A 388 20.59 -5.08 12.68
CA ASP A 388 21.49 -4.91 13.82
C ASP A 388 22.35 -3.64 13.79
N ASP A 389 22.15 -2.74 12.81
CA ASP A 389 22.81 -1.44 12.90
C ASP A 389 22.10 -0.65 14.03
N PRO A 390 22.78 -0.45 15.17
CA PRO A 390 22.26 0.41 16.20
C PRO A 390 22.06 1.77 15.55
N VAL A 391 20.86 2.34 15.74
CA VAL A 391 20.60 3.73 15.41
C VAL A 391 21.59 4.55 16.24
N THR A 392 22.75 4.83 15.67
CA THR A 392 23.68 5.76 16.28
C THR A 392 22.99 7.12 16.22
N ALA A 393 22.75 7.67 17.40
CA ALA A 393 22.08 8.96 17.59
C ALA A 393 22.95 10.15 17.10
N ASP A 394 24.04 9.88 16.43
CA ASP A 394 24.96 10.88 15.91
C ASP A 394 24.58 11.22 14.47
N GLY A 395 24.07 12.44 14.32
CA GLY A 395 23.50 13.01 13.11
C GLY A 395 24.48 13.30 11.97
N ASP A 396 25.34 12.36 11.63
CA ASP A 396 26.22 12.51 10.49
C ASP A 396 26.42 11.21 9.73
N SER A 397 25.41 10.83 8.95
CA SER A 397 25.62 9.99 7.77
C SER A 397 24.44 10.13 6.82
N GLY A 398 24.63 10.93 5.79
CA GLY A 398 23.65 11.22 4.73
C GLY A 398 23.20 10.05 3.87
N GLU A 399 23.10 8.83 4.40
CA GLU A 399 22.68 7.63 3.68
C GLU A 399 21.94 6.60 4.53
N THR A 400 21.41 7.00 5.62
CA THR A 400 20.67 6.05 6.44
C THR A 400 19.28 5.80 5.85
N GLY A 401 19.08 4.60 5.38
CA GLY A 401 17.79 4.06 4.97
C GLY A 401 16.77 3.94 6.11
N THR A 402 16.86 4.78 7.13
CA THR A 402 15.98 4.80 8.30
C THR A 402 14.57 5.25 7.97
N ASP A 403 14.38 6.06 6.93
CA ASP A 403 13.06 6.52 6.51
C ASP A 403 12.19 5.39 5.93
N LYS A 404 12.81 4.27 5.58
CA LYS A 404 12.12 3.08 5.07
C LYS A 404 11.43 2.28 6.17
N GLU A 405 11.89 2.38 7.38
CA GLU A 405 11.42 1.56 8.51
C GLU A 405 10.24 2.15 9.25
N LEU A 406 10.01 3.45 9.08
CA LEU A 406 8.92 4.15 9.76
C LEU A 406 7.54 3.94 9.12
N GLY A 407 7.44 3.14 8.07
CA GLY A 407 6.16 2.92 7.39
C GLY A 407 5.57 4.18 6.74
N LEU A 408 6.36 5.22 6.64
CA LEU A 408 5.99 6.49 6.04
C LEU A 408 6.06 6.41 4.52
N GLY A 409 5.11 5.73 3.94
CA GLY A 409 4.96 5.63 2.50
C GLY A 409 6.02 4.77 1.80
N SER A 410 5.62 4.05 0.81
CA SER A 410 6.48 3.25 -0.07
C SER A 410 7.29 4.11 -1.06
N GLY A 411 7.35 5.39 -0.85
CA GLY A 411 8.01 6.36 -1.73
C GLY A 411 9.47 6.58 -1.44
N THR A 412 10.28 5.53 -1.23
CA THR A 412 11.72 5.73 -1.11
C THR A 412 12.31 6.25 -2.42
N PRO A 413 12.86 7.47 -2.41
CA PRO A 413 13.15 8.20 -3.64
C PRO A 413 14.25 7.63 -4.50
N ASN A 414 15.15 6.82 -3.96
CA ASN A 414 16.44 6.64 -4.59
C ASN A 414 16.90 5.21 -4.87
N ASN A 415 16.12 4.19 -4.55
CA ASN A 415 16.51 2.82 -4.95
C ASN A 415 16.21 2.59 -6.44
N ARG A 416 16.92 3.31 -7.30
CA ARG A 416 16.84 3.12 -8.76
C ARG A 416 17.59 1.90 -9.25
N CYS A 417 18.27 1.19 -8.37
CA CYS A 417 19.10 0.03 -8.71
C CYS A 417 19.45 -0.80 -7.46
N PHE A 418 19.83 -2.05 -7.68
CA PHE A 418 20.32 -2.93 -6.64
C PHE A 418 21.84 -2.84 -6.48
N SER A 419 22.37 -3.22 -5.31
CA SER A 419 23.79 -3.43 -5.12
C SER A 419 24.27 -4.59 -6.00
N GLY A 420 25.45 -4.46 -6.58
CA GLY A 420 26.11 -5.53 -7.36
C GLY A 420 27.00 -6.42 -6.53
N LYS A 421 26.97 -6.35 -5.19
CA LYS A 421 27.80 -7.21 -4.34
C LYS A 421 27.28 -8.65 -4.35
N GLU A 422 28.20 -9.59 -4.42
CA GLU A 422 27.90 -11.00 -4.27
C GLU A 422 27.27 -11.27 -2.90
N GLY A 423 26.16 -12.02 -2.87
CA GLY A 423 25.37 -12.26 -1.66
C GLY A 423 24.17 -11.33 -1.44
N ASP A 424 24.03 -10.28 -2.24
CA ASP A 424 22.94 -9.32 -2.16
C ASP A 424 21.68 -9.76 -2.93
N GLN A 425 21.37 -11.05 -2.91
CA GLN A 425 20.19 -11.57 -3.61
C GLN A 425 18.91 -11.25 -2.84
N ARG A 426 18.11 -10.37 -3.40
CA ARG A 426 16.76 -10.08 -2.92
C ARG A 426 15.80 -11.15 -3.40
N SER A 427 14.86 -11.53 -2.56
CA SER A 427 13.91 -12.57 -2.91
C SER A 427 12.51 -12.31 -2.35
N LEU A 428 11.51 -12.86 -3.03
CA LEU A 428 10.19 -13.06 -2.49
C LEU A 428 10.13 -14.49 -1.94
N LEU A 429 10.10 -14.62 -0.64
CA LEU A 429 9.89 -15.92 0.01
C LEU A 429 8.41 -16.18 0.09
N LEU A 430 7.96 -17.26 -0.55
CA LEU A 430 6.57 -17.67 -0.55
C LEU A 430 6.28 -18.59 0.64
N ASN A 431 5.05 -18.55 1.14
CA ASN A 431 4.62 -19.42 2.26
C ASN A 431 4.57 -20.91 1.92
N ASN A 432 4.69 -21.27 0.63
CA ASN A 432 4.84 -22.66 0.15
C ASN A 432 6.31 -23.12 0.06
N ALA A 433 7.23 -22.42 0.75
CA ALA A 433 8.68 -22.67 0.77
C ALA A 433 9.41 -22.44 -0.57
N GLN A 434 8.74 -21.85 -1.55
CA GLN A 434 9.40 -21.40 -2.78
C GLN A 434 10.03 -20.02 -2.58
N SER A 435 11.08 -19.74 -3.33
CA SER A 435 11.73 -18.44 -3.36
C SER A 435 11.83 -17.95 -4.79
N LEU A 436 11.41 -16.70 -5.02
CA LEU A 436 11.54 -16.03 -6.31
C LEU A 436 12.60 -14.93 -6.18
N GLU A 437 13.69 -15.07 -6.92
CA GLU A 437 14.75 -14.05 -6.95
C GLU A 437 14.20 -12.75 -7.54
N VAL A 438 14.45 -11.63 -6.86
CA VAL A 438 14.08 -10.30 -7.35
C VAL A 438 15.29 -9.70 -8.07
N LYS A 439 15.16 -9.59 -9.39
CA LYS A 439 16.17 -8.98 -10.28
C LYS A 439 15.82 -7.53 -10.56
N GLY A 440 16.81 -6.70 -10.66
CA GLY A 440 16.68 -5.30 -11.02
C GLY A 440 17.96 -4.72 -11.57
N ARG A 441 17.95 -3.45 -11.92
CA ARG A 441 19.15 -2.79 -12.40
C ARG A 441 20.20 -2.73 -11.28
N ILE A 442 21.37 -3.29 -11.54
CA ILE A 442 22.50 -3.17 -10.62
C ILE A 442 23.08 -1.76 -10.72
N CYS A 443 23.25 -1.10 -9.58
CA CYS A 443 24.03 0.12 -9.50
C CYS A 443 25.50 -0.19 -9.70
N GLY A 444 26.10 0.28 -10.80
CA GLY A 444 27.54 0.43 -10.82
C GLY A 444 27.93 1.41 -9.72
N LEU A 445 28.95 1.07 -8.93
CA LEU A 445 29.55 1.97 -7.95
C LEU A 445 30.04 3.22 -8.68
N GLN A 446 29.22 4.25 -8.81
CA GLN A 446 29.68 5.56 -9.17
C GLN A 446 30.03 6.29 -7.88
N ARG A 447 31.33 6.26 -7.56
CA ARG A 447 31.88 7.17 -6.56
C ARG A 447 31.85 8.57 -7.15
N ILE A 448 30.81 9.33 -6.89
CA ILE A 448 30.79 10.77 -7.15
C ILE A 448 31.44 11.42 -5.94
N SER A 449 32.75 11.57 -5.97
CA SER A 449 33.45 12.43 -5.05
C SER A 449 33.52 13.83 -5.69
N TRP A 450 32.69 14.76 -5.27
CA TRP A 450 32.91 16.16 -5.50
C TRP A 450 33.96 16.63 -4.49
N ARG A 451 35.18 16.84 -4.94
CA ARG A 451 36.14 17.66 -4.22
C ARG A 451 36.11 19.04 -4.87
N GLU A 452 35.51 19.98 -4.19
CA GLU A 452 35.75 21.37 -4.45
C GLU A 452 37.19 21.68 -4.01
N LEU A 453 38.06 21.91 -4.98
CA LEU A 453 39.38 22.49 -4.72
C LEU A 453 39.23 23.99 -4.75
N PHE A 454 39.23 24.61 -3.57
CA PHE A 454 39.47 26.05 -3.46
C PHE A 454 40.97 26.29 -3.65
N PHE A 455 41.31 27.09 -4.63
CA PHE A 455 42.61 27.67 -4.81
C PHE A 455 42.61 29.06 -4.24
#